data_3996bc1d643354c04d2a969133f07419
#
_entry.id   3996bc1d643354c04d2a969133f07419
#
_cell.length_a   1.000
_cell.length_b   1.000
_cell.length_c   1.000
_cell.angle_alpha   90.00
_cell.angle_beta   90.00
_cell.angle_gamma   90.00
#
_symmetry.space_group_name_H-M   'P 1'
#
loop_
_entity.id
_entity.type
_entity.pdbx_description
1 polymer ?
#
loop_
_entity_poly.entity_id
_entity_poly.type
_entity_poly.pdbx_seq_one_letter_code
_entity_poly.pdbx_strand_id
1 'polypeptide(L)'
;MAEASAASLRPGRLDGLDRAAPVWLLAAATLVMLILLPMGWLAYISVTGPRGGGFTLAHYVRVLGDPPLQRALWNTVVLAFWSGIVALAIGAPMAWLSARTDLPGRRVIQSLIMASFVTPPFLGAFAWVMLAGPNAGYLNQLYRSLTGAEGPLLNIFSMSGLIFVVAI
;
A
#
# COMPACT_ATOMS: atom_id res chain seq x y z
N MET A 1 5.32 -67.86 -4.46
CA MET A 1 6.15 -67.05 -5.37
C MET A 1 5.57 -65.65 -5.34
N ALA A 2 6.16 -64.79 -4.53
CA ALA A 2 5.75 -63.40 -4.35
C ALA A 2 6.90 -62.54 -4.87
N GLU A 3 6.74 -61.93 -6.03
CA GLU A 3 7.64 -60.90 -6.53
C GLU A 3 7.14 -59.55 -6.01
N ALA A 4 7.84 -59.00 -5.04
CA ALA A 4 7.66 -57.68 -4.57
C ALA A 4 8.13 -56.69 -5.64
N SER A 5 7.18 -55.97 -6.23
CA SER A 5 7.45 -54.80 -7.08
C SER A 5 8.06 -53.69 -6.25
N ALA A 6 9.38 -53.57 -6.32
CA ALA A 6 10.09 -52.43 -5.79
C ALA A 6 9.73 -51.19 -6.64
N ALA A 7 8.83 -50.35 -6.09
CA ALA A 7 8.57 -49.06 -6.63
C ALA A 7 9.87 -48.24 -6.58
N SER A 8 10.51 -48.09 -7.73
CA SER A 8 11.67 -47.22 -7.90
C SER A 8 11.24 -45.76 -7.58
N LEU A 9 11.63 -45.31 -6.42
CA LEU A 9 11.59 -43.88 -6.06
C LEU A 9 12.41 -43.12 -7.11
N ARG A 10 11.76 -42.37 -7.95
CA ARG A 10 12.39 -41.52 -8.95
C ARG A 10 13.11 -40.38 -8.23
N PRO A 11 14.45 -40.32 -8.24
CA PRO A 11 15.19 -39.13 -7.79
C PRO A 11 15.22 -38.14 -8.96
N GLY A 12 14.14 -37.40 -9.15
CA GLY A 12 14.04 -36.58 -10.35
C GLY A 12 13.64 -35.11 -10.09
N ARG A 13 13.49 -34.70 -8.83
CA ARG A 13 12.99 -33.37 -8.54
C ARG A 13 14.01 -32.42 -7.90
N LEU A 14 15.16 -32.93 -7.48
CA LEU A 14 16.21 -32.10 -6.84
C LEU A 14 17.30 -31.63 -7.80
N ASP A 15 17.53 -32.39 -8.91
CA ASP A 15 18.59 -32.05 -9.88
C ASP A 15 18.33 -30.72 -10.66
N GLY A 16 17.07 -30.33 -10.82
CA GLY A 16 16.72 -29.06 -11.45
C GLY A 16 16.96 -27.82 -10.56
N LEU A 17 16.89 -28.03 -9.24
CA LEU A 17 17.14 -26.97 -8.25
C LEU A 17 18.64 -26.68 -8.14
N ASP A 18 19.50 -27.69 -8.25
CA ASP A 18 20.94 -27.52 -8.13
C ASP A 18 21.58 -26.70 -9.27
N ARG A 19 21.04 -26.80 -10.49
CA ARG A 19 21.53 -26.01 -11.63
C ARG A 19 21.06 -24.56 -11.59
N ALA A 20 19.92 -24.29 -11.00
CA ALA A 20 19.36 -22.95 -10.84
C ALA A 20 19.83 -22.28 -9.53
N ALA A 21 20.41 -23.04 -8.59
CA ALA A 21 20.85 -22.54 -7.30
C ALA A 21 21.73 -21.28 -7.39
N PRO A 22 22.77 -21.20 -8.26
CA PRO A 22 23.59 -20.01 -8.36
C PRO A 22 22.79 -18.77 -8.83
N VAL A 23 21.80 -18.95 -9.71
CA VAL A 23 20.93 -17.87 -10.17
C VAL A 23 20.05 -17.36 -9.02
N TRP A 24 19.46 -18.29 -8.27
CA TRP A 24 18.65 -17.93 -7.10
C TRP A 24 19.46 -17.29 -5.99
N LEU A 25 20.68 -17.76 -5.74
CA LEU A 25 21.60 -17.16 -4.78
C LEU A 25 22.00 -15.75 -5.21
N LEU A 26 22.31 -15.54 -6.49
CA LEU A 26 22.65 -14.23 -7.02
C LEU A 26 21.44 -13.27 -6.90
N ALA A 27 20.25 -13.72 -7.28
CA ALA A 27 19.02 -12.93 -7.16
C ALA A 27 18.72 -12.59 -5.69
N ALA A 28 18.81 -13.56 -4.79
CA ALA A 28 18.63 -13.36 -3.37
C ALA A 28 19.68 -12.40 -2.79
N ALA A 29 20.96 -12.56 -3.13
CA ALA A 29 22.03 -11.66 -2.69
C ALA A 29 21.81 -10.23 -3.20
N THR A 30 21.38 -10.08 -4.44
CA THR A 30 21.05 -8.75 -5.01
C THR A 30 19.88 -8.12 -4.28
N LEU A 31 18.79 -8.85 -4.01
CA LEU A 31 17.63 -8.37 -3.25
C LEU A 31 18.02 -7.99 -1.82
N VAL A 32 18.79 -8.85 -1.15
CA VAL A 32 19.29 -8.59 0.21
C VAL A 32 20.15 -7.32 0.22
N MET A 33 21.05 -7.16 -0.74
CA MET A 33 21.88 -5.97 -0.85
C MET A 33 21.06 -4.71 -1.12
N LEU A 34 20.09 -4.76 -2.05
CA LEU A 34 19.24 -3.61 -2.39
C LEU A 34 18.29 -3.21 -1.27
N ILE A 35 17.87 -4.13 -0.42
CA ILE A 35 16.94 -3.85 0.68
C ILE A 35 17.69 -3.59 1.99
N LEU A 36 18.57 -4.51 2.38
CA LEU A 36 19.20 -4.44 3.71
C LEU A 36 20.26 -3.35 3.80
N LEU A 37 20.96 -3.02 2.70
CA LEU A 37 22.00 -1.99 2.74
C LEU A 37 21.39 -0.60 2.98
N PRO A 38 20.36 -0.12 2.23
CA PRO A 38 19.73 1.17 2.53
C PRO A 38 19.04 1.17 3.89
N MET A 39 18.35 0.08 4.25
CA MET A 39 17.69 -0.05 5.56
C MET A 39 18.69 -0.02 6.71
N GLY A 40 19.80 -0.77 6.60
CA GLY A 40 20.89 -0.76 7.58
C GLY A 40 21.55 0.60 7.69
N TRP A 41 21.75 1.28 6.55
CA TRP A 41 22.28 2.64 6.53
C TRP A 41 21.36 3.64 7.22
N LEU A 42 20.05 3.58 6.96
CA LEU A 42 19.05 4.40 7.66
C LEU A 42 19.03 4.12 9.16
N ALA A 43 19.06 2.84 9.56
CA ALA A 43 19.14 2.46 10.96
C ALA A 43 20.42 2.97 11.62
N TYR A 44 21.56 2.86 10.95
CA TYR A 44 22.83 3.39 11.42
C TYR A 44 22.79 4.91 11.62
N ILE A 45 22.33 5.66 10.61
CA ILE A 45 22.23 7.13 10.70
C ILE A 45 21.24 7.54 11.81
N SER A 46 20.15 6.79 12.00
CA SER A 46 19.13 7.14 13.00
C SER A 46 19.66 7.14 14.43
N VAL A 47 20.73 6.36 14.69
CA VAL A 47 21.38 6.26 16.01
C VAL A 47 22.77 6.91 16.07
N THR A 48 23.20 7.59 15.00
CA THR A 48 24.52 8.22 14.93
C THR A 48 24.38 9.73 15.01
N GLY A 49 25.21 10.37 15.82
CA GLY A 49 25.22 11.82 15.98
C GLY A 49 25.73 12.56 14.74
N PRO A 50 25.54 13.89 14.69
CA PRO A 50 26.01 14.73 13.57
C PRO A 50 27.53 14.58 13.36
N ARG A 51 27.95 14.51 12.08
CA ARG A 51 29.37 14.38 11.66
C ARG A 51 30.08 13.12 12.17
N GLY A 52 29.37 12.02 12.37
CA GLY A 52 29.98 10.76 12.84
C GLY A 52 30.27 10.75 14.35
N GLY A 53 29.70 11.65 15.12
CA GLY A 53 29.68 11.60 16.60
C GLY A 53 28.97 10.32 17.05
N GLY A 54 29.48 9.67 18.12
CA GLY A 54 29.06 8.36 18.59
C GLY A 54 27.57 8.09 18.68
N PHE A 55 27.17 7.01 19.31
CA PHE A 55 25.78 6.60 19.47
C PHE A 55 24.93 7.67 20.14
N THR A 56 23.77 7.99 19.55
CA THR A 56 22.83 8.97 20.10
C THR A 56 21.38 8.59 19.79
N LEU A 57 20.49 8.86 20.72
CA LEU A 57 19.05 8.76 20.53
C LEU A 57 18.40 10.15 20.36
N ALA A 58 19.20 11.21 20.17
CA ALA A 58 18.72 12.58 20.07
C ALA A 58 17.68 12.79 18.94
N HIS A 59 17.82 12.03 17.85
CA HIS A 59 16.84 12.09 16.75
C HIS A 59 15.45 11.62 17.18
N TYR A 60 15.38 10.54 17.96
CA TYR A 60 14.13 10.00 18.49
C TYR A 60 13.52 10.93 19.54
N VAL A 61 14.35 11.46 20.46
CA VAL A 61 13.92 12.42 21.46
C VAL A 61 13.35 13.69 20.78
N ARG A 62 14.01 14.15 19.71
CA ARG A 62 13.54 15.29 18.94
C ARG A 62 12.19 15.02 18.25
N VAL A 63 12.03 13.86 17.60
CA VAL A 63 10.76 13.47 16.95
C VAL A 63 9.63 13.39 17.95
N LEU A 64 9.90 12.84 19.14
CA LEU A 64 8.88 12.69 20.20
C LEU A 64 8.65 13.99 20.98
N GLY A 65 9.60 14.94 20.98
CA GLY A 65 9.51 16.20 21.69
C GLY A 65 9.04 17.38 20.84
N ASP A 66 9.03 17.26 19.52
CA ASP A 66 8.69 18.35 18.59
C ASP A 66 7.19 18.32 18.24
N PRO A 67 6.39 19.33 18.66
CA PRO A 67 4.94 19.34 18.44
C PRO A 67 4.51 19.20 16.97
N PRO A 68 5.15 19.84 15.98
CA PRO A 68 4.87 19.60 14.55
C PRO A 68 5.04 18.15 14.13
N LEU A 69 6.11 17.47 14.57
CA LEU A 69 6.38 16.08 14.24
C LEU A 69 5.40 15.11 14.92
N GLN A 70 5.02 15.41 16.17
CA GLN A 70 3.98 14.67 16.88
C GLN A 70 2.62 14.76 16.15
N ARG A 71 2.25 15.96 15.67
CA ARG A 71 1.02 16.14 14.88
C ARG A 71 1.07 15.34 13.58
N ALA A 72 2.21 15.34 12.89
CA ALA A 72 2.39 14.58 11.67
C ALA A 72 2.24 13.07 11.93
N LEU A 73 2.87 12.56 13.00
CA LEU A 73 2.72 11.16 13.43
C LEU A 73 1.26 10.82 13.75
N TRP A 74 0.60 11.66 14.54
CA TRP A 74 -0.81 11.46 14.89
C TRP A 74 -1.71 11.45 13.66
N ASN A 75 -1.54 12.43 12.76
CA ASN A 75 -2.30 12.49 11.51
C ASN A 75 -2.08 11.24 10.65
N THR A 76 -0.85 10.71 10.61
CA THR A 76 -0.54 9.47 9.88
C THR A 76 -1.27 8.27 10.49
N VAL A 77 -1.29 8.15 11.82
CA VAL A 77 -2.02 7.08 12.52
C VAL A 77 -3.52 7.18 12.26
N VAL A 78 -4.08 8.38 12.39
CA VAL A 78 -5.51 8.63 12.13
C VAL A 78 -5.86 8.31 10.68
N LEU A 79 -5.05 8.77 9.72
CA LEU A 79 -5.24 8.49 8.30
C LEU A 79 -5.19 6.98 8.03
N ALA A 80 -4.15 6.29 8.49
CA ALA A 80 -3.98 4.86 8.25
C ALA A 80 -5.12 4.02 8.88
N PHE A 81 -5.51 4.35 10.11
CA PHE A 81 -6.57 3.65 10.82
C PHE A 81 -7.93 3.81 10.14
N TRP A 82 -8.33 5.04 9.84
CA TRP A 82 -9.64 5.29 9.23
C TRP A 82 -9.71 4.87 7.78
N SER A 83 -8.65 5.05 6.98
CA SER A 83 -8.64 4.54 5.60
C SER A 83 -8.72 3.01 5.57
N GLY A 84 -8.04 2.32 6.50
CA GLY A 84 -8.14 0.88 6.64
C GLY A 84 -9.56 0.42 7.01
N ILE A 85 -10.23 1.10 7.94
CA ILE A 85 -11.64 0.79 8.30
C ILE A 85 -12.57 1.01 7.11
N VAL A 86 -12.46 2.15 6.41
CA VAL A 86 -13.32 2.45 5.25
C VAL A 86 -13.08 1.46 4.13
N ALA A 87 -11.82 1.15 3.80
CA ALA A 87 -11.47 0.16 2.80
C ALA A 87 -12.05 -1.23 3.15
N LEU A 88 -11.94 -1.64 4.43
CA LEU A 88 -12.51 -2.90 4.90
C LEU A 88 -14.04 -2.90 4.86
N ALA A 89 -14.67 -1.81 5.26
CA ALA A 89 -16.13 -1.67 5.25
C ALA A 89 -16.73 -1.75 3.84
N ILE A 90 -16.00 -1.33 2.83
CA ILE A 90 -16.38 -1.45 1.42
C ILE A 90 -15.96 -2.81 0.86
N GLY A 91 -14.70 -3.19 1.04
CA GLY A 91 -14.12 -4.37 0.43
C GLY A 91 -14.66 -5.69 0.98
N ALA A 92 -14.89 -5.79 2.30
CA ALA A 92 -15.37 -7.03 2.90
C ALA A 92 -16.78 -7.44 2.42
N PRO A 93 -17.80 -6.54 2.37
CA PRO A 93 -19.10 -6.88 1.78
C PRO A 93 -19.00 -7.23 0.30
N MET A 94 -18.21 -6.50 -0.49
CA MET A 94 -18.01 -6.79 -1.92
C MET A 94 -17.36 -8.16 -2.13
N ALA A 95 -16.34 -8.48 -1.34
CA ALA A 95 -15.69 -9.79 -1.37
C ALA A 95 -16.66 -10.90 -0.96
N TRP A 96 -17.42 -10.70 0.11
CA TRP A 96 -18.44 -11.64 0.56
C TRP A 96 -19.51 -11.89 -0.51
N LEU A 97 -20.09 -10.84 -1.04
CA LEU A 97 -21.12 -10.93 -2.08
C LEU A 97 -20.58 -11.66 -3.32
N SER A 98 -19.39 -11.30 -3.78
CA SER A 98 -18.79 -11.92 -4.97
C SER A 98 -18.41 -13.39 -4.76
N ALA A 99 -18.11 -13.81 -3.51
CA ALA A 99 -17.73 -15.19 -3.20
C ALA A 99 -18.91 -16.10 -2.88
N ARG A 100 -19.98 -15.56 -2.26
CA ARG A 100 -21.05 -16.35 -1.66
C ARG A 100 -22.41 -16.22 -2.34
N THR A 101 -22.54 -15.34 -3.34
CA THR A 101 -23.81 -15.13 -4.05
C THR A 101 -23.63 -15.25 -5.57
N ASP A 102 -24.72 -15.60 -6.26
CA ASP A 102 -24.78 -15.67 -7.71
C ASP A 102 -25.08 -14.28 -8.28
N LEU A 103 -24.20 -13.32 -8.02
CA LEU A 103 -24.35 -11.94 -8.49
C LEU A 103 -24.35 -11.88 -10.03
N PRO A 104 -25.37 -11.27 -10.65
CA PRO A 104 -25.32 -10.99 -12.08
C PRO A 104 -24.14 -10.04 -12.35
N GLY A 105 -23.30 -10.38 -13.33
CA GLY A 105 -22.12 -9.58 -13.64
C GLY A 105 -20.89 -9.80 -12.74
N ARG A 106 -20.86 -10.86 -11.92
CA ARG A 106 -19.73 -11.22 -11.05
C ARG A 106 -18.36 -11.12 -11.74
N ARG A 107 -18.28 -11.61 -12.99
CA ARG A 107 -17.03 -11.55 -13.77
C ARG A 107 -16.58 -10.12 -14.06
N VAL A 108 -17.54 -9.23 -14.37
CA VAL A 108 -17.26 -7.82 -14.62
C VAL A 108 -16.77 -7.14 -13.34
N ILE A 109 -17.40 -7.40 -12.21
CA ILE A 109 -17.00 -6.87 -10.91
C ILE A 109 -15.56 -7.33 -10.56
N GLN A 110 -15.27 -8.61 -10.71
CA GLN A 110 -13.93 -9.16 -10.49
C GLN A 110 -12.89 -8.54 -11.43
N SER A 111 -13.23 -8.33 -12.69
CA SER A 111 -12.33 -7.68 -13.66
C SER A 111 -12.07 -6.22 -13.29
N LEU A 112 -13.09 -5.48 -12.81
CA LEU A 112 -12.93 -4.10 -12.36
C LEU A 112 -12.05 -4.00 -11.11
N ILE A 113 -12.22 -4.92 -10.15
CA ILE A 113 -11.34 -5.01 -8.97
C ILE A 113 -9.89 -5.28 -9.40
N MET A 114 -9.67 -6.22 -10.33
CA MET A 114 -8.34 -6.47 -10.87
C MET A 114 -7.77 -5.26 -11.62
N ALA A 115 -8.59 -4.56 -12.39
CA ALA A 115 -8.19 -3.35 -13.10
C ALA A 115 -7.77 -2.23 -12.13
N SER A 116 -8.47 -2.07 -11.00
CA SER A 116 -8.08 -1.09 -9.98
C SER A 116 -6.70 -1.41 -9.37
N PHE A 117 -6.36 -2.68 -9.22
CA PHE A 117 -5.05 -3.12 -8.72
C PHE A 117 -3.89 -2.80 -9.68
N VAL A 118 -4.16 -2.85 -10.99
CA VAL A 118 -3.17 -2.53 -12.04
C VAL A 118 -3.01 -1.02 -12.22
N THR A 119 -4.05 -0.24 -11.85
CA THR A 119 -4.00 1.22 -11.98
C THR A 119 -3.03 1.81 -10.96
N PRO A 120 -2.01 2.59 -11.40
CA PRO A 120 -1.09 3.22 -10.47
C PRO A 120 -1.83 4.15 -9.49
N PRO A 121 -1.58 4.05 -8.17
CA PRO A 121 -2.31 4.84 -7.16
C PRO A 121 -2.25 6.36 -7.38
N PHE A 122 -1.15 6.88 -7.96
CA PHE A 122 -1.02 8.30 -8.23
C PHE A 122 -2.02 8.81 -9.28
N LEU A 123 -2.41 7.97 -10.26
CA LEU A 123 -3.42 8.36 -11.24
C LEU A 123 -4.79 8.55 -10.59
N GLY A 124 -5.15 7.66 -9.65
CA GLY A 124 -6.36 7.81 -8.83
C GLY A 124 -6.33 9.10 -8.03
N ALA A 125 -5.21 9.39 -7.37
CA ALA A 125 -5.05 10.62 -6.62
C ALA A 125 -5.19 11.87 -7.51
N PHE A 126 -4.56 11.91 -8.69
CA PHE A 126 -4.73 13.00 -9.65
C PHE A 126 -6.18 13.15 -10.14
N ALA A 127 -6.84 12.04 -10.45
CA ALA A 127 -8.24 12.06 -10.87
C ALA A 127 -9.13 12.69 -9.77
N TRP A 128 -8.93 12.34 -8.51
CA TRP A 128 -9.66 12.93 -7.39
C TRP A 128 -9.32 14.41 -7.18
N VAL A 129 -8.06 14.83 -7.39
CA VAL A 129 -7.70 16.26 -7.38
C VAL A 129 -8.48 17.03 -8.44
N MET A 130 -8.59 16.48 -9.65
CA MET A 130 -9.35 17.11 -10.73
C MET A 130 -10.87 17.09 -10.48
N LEU A 131 -11.39 16.06 -9.85
CA LEU A 131 -12.82 15.92 -9.58
C LEU A 131 -13.27 16.74 -8.35
N ALA A 132 -12.57 16.60 -7.23
CA ALA A 132 -13.01 17.08 -5.93
C ALA A 132 -12.05 18.10 -5.28
N GLY A 133 -11.12 18.66 -6.05
CA GLY A 133 -10.29 19.78 -5.59
C GLY A 133 -11.14 20.98 -5.20
N PRO A 134 -10.85 21.65 -4.06
CA PRO A 134 -11.75 22.66 -3.50
C PRO A 134 -11.96 23.89 -4.41
N ASN A 135 -10.94 24.28 -5.17
CA ASN A 135 -10.99 25.50 -5.98
C ASN A 135 -11.47 25.24 -7.41
N ALA A 136 -10.89 24.23 -8.07
CA ALA A 136 -11.08 23.99 -9.51
C ALA A 136 -11.65 22.59 -9.83
N GLY A 137 -12.02 21.80 -8.82
CA GLY A 137 -12.58 20.46 -9.03
C GLY A 137 -13.91 20.51 -9.78
N TYR A 138 -14.06 19.64 -10.79
CA TYR A 138 -15.26 19.60 -11.65
C TYR A 138 -16.54 19.42 -10.83
N LEU A 139 -16.56 18.58 -9.81
CA LEU A 139 -17.73 18.37 -8.96
C LEU A 139 -18.09 19.61 -8.15
N ASN A 140 -17.09 20.34 -7.68
CA ASN A 140 -17.31 21.60 -6.97
C ASN A 140 -17.78 22.72 -7.90
N GLN A 141 -17.28 22.76 -9.15
CA GLN A 141 -17.77 23.70 -10.15
C GLN A 141 -19.25 23.43 -10.51
N LEU A 142 -19.57 22.15 -10.75
CA LEU A 142 -20.95 21.74 -11.01
C LEU A 142 -21.89 22.09 -9.84
N TYR A 143 -21.45 21.78 -8.61
CA TYR A 143 -22.23 22.14 -7.41
C TYR A 143 -22.49 23.63 -7.32
N ARG A 144 -21.45 24.46 -7.51
CA ARG A 144 -21.59 25.93 -7.48
C ARG A 144 -22.51 26.46 -8.59
N SER A 145 -22.41 25.91 -9.79
CA SER A 145 -23.27 26.31 -10.91
C SER A 145 -24.75 25.95 -10.71
N LEU A 146 -25.04 24.88 -9.98
CA LEU A 146 -26.40 24.43 -9.72
C LEU A 146 -27.04 25.10 -8.49
N THR A 147 -26.23 25.38 -7.47
CA THR A 147 -26.72 25.87 -6.16
C THR A 147 -26.46 27.34 -5.91
N GLY A 148 -25.55 27.97 -6.67
CA GLY A 148 -25.08 29.32 -6.38
C GLY A 148 -24.19 29.44 -5.12
N ALA A 149 -23.75 28.31 -4.55
CA ALA A 149 -22.94 28.30 -3.34
C ALA A 149 -21.53 28.85 -3.61
N GLU A 150 -20.98 29.65 -2.69
CA GLU A 150 -19.62 30.18 -2.82
C GLU A 150 -18.52 29.20 -2.38
N GLY A 151 -18.84 28.26 -1.46
CA GLY A 151 -17.90 27.28 -0.93
C GLY A 151 -17.81 25.97 -1.73
N PRO A 152 -16.76 25.16 -1.50
CA PRO A 152 -16.66 23.83 -2.08
C PRO A 152 -17.56 22.83 -1.33
N LEU A 153 -18.23 21.95 -2.04
CA LEU A 153 -18.93 20.79 -1.48
C LEU A 153 -17.93 19.75 -0.96
N LEU A 154 -16.87 19.51 -1.73
CA LEU A 154 -15.84 18.50 -1.45
C LEU A 154 -14.48 19.15 -1.31
N ASN A 155 -13.70 18.67 -0.35
CA ASN A 155 -12.32 19.09 -0.18
C ASN A 155 -11.44 17.86 0.07
N ILE A 156 -10.78 17.38 -0.98
CA ILE A 156 -9.89 16.20 -0.89
C ILE A 156 -8.61 16.46 -0.08
N PHE A 157 -8.23 17.72 0.14
CA PHE A 157 -7.07 18.08 0.97
C PHE A 157 -7.40 18.13 2.46
N SER A 158 -8.67 17.87 2.83
CA SER A 158 -9.05 17.65 4.22
C SER A 158 -8.68 16.23 4.69
N MET A 159 -8.63 16.00 6.00
CA MET A 159 -8.38 14.67 6.55
C MET A 159 -9.40 13.64 6.06
N SER A 160 -10.68 14.01 6.02
CA SER A 160 -11.74 13.14 5.49
C SER A 160 -11.59 12.86 4.00
N GLY A 161 -11.21 13.87 3.21
CA GLY A 161 -10.91 13.71 1.79
C GLY A 161 -9.73 12.78 1.53
N LEU A 162 -8.66 12.93 2.30
CA LEU A 162 -7.50 12.04 2.23
C LEU A 162 -7.85 10.60 2.60
N ILE A 163 -8.61 10.41 3.70
CA ILE A 163 -9.09 9.08 4.11
C ILE A 163 -9.89 8.42 2.97
N PHE A 164 -10.79 9.17 2.36
CA PHE A 164 -11.59 8.68 1.24
C PHE A 164 -10.74 8.28 0.03
N VAL A 165 -9.82 9.14 -0.41
CA VAL A 165 -8.95 8.87 -1.57
C VAL A 165 -8.01 7.70 -1.34
N VAL A 166 -7.51 7.53 -0.11
CA VAL A 166 -6.61 6.41 0.24
C VAL A 166 -7.38 5.10 0.40
N ALA A 167 -8.66 5.14 0.78
CA ALA A 167 -9.49 3.95 1.00
C ALA A 167 -10.06 3.34 -0.28
N ILE A 168 -10.18 4.11 -1.36
CA ILE A 168 -10.72 3.69 -2.66
C ILE A 168 -9.61 3.34 -3.64
#